data_d4d30568c89dd8436afc51f842d57ad9
#
_entry.id   d4d30568c89dd8436afc51f842d57ad9
#
_cell.length_a   1.000
_cell.length_b   1.000
_cell.length_c   1.000
_cell.angle_alpha   90.00
_cell.angle_beta   90.00
_cell.angle_gamma   90.00
#
_symmetry.space_group_name_H-M   'P 1'
#
loop_
_entity.id
_entity.type
_entity.pdbx_description
1 polymer ?
#
loop_
_entity_poly.entity_id
_entity_poly.type
_entity_poly.pdbx_seq_one_letter_code
_entity_poly.pdbx_strand_id
1 'polypeptide(L)'
;MRPIVETIGRAACTLAAVFCVAGPVLAVAADPAGSARDNEELLQLFVAAPYLDLRTGPGRGYPVTQVIARGESLDVIFRRTDYLKVRTTRGIEGWAAARDLQGALLADGSKFTLELGDRSGYQTHGWELGAFAGDFDGANLVSFYGARSVNDNLKVELSASQYLGEQRSGYMVEAGVTHVFAPEWRFSPFVTFGGGLFRVDKDAQRPNLVDRTDQSAYAGLGARFYLTRRFFLRGEYKERIVFTSRNDNEELKEWKVGLAFFF
;
A
#
# COMPACT_ATOMS: atom_id res chain seq x y z
N MET A 1 -26.78 45.27 -25.05
CA MET A 1 -26.98 45.03 -23.63
C MET A 1 -27.92 43.86 -23.44
N ARG A 2 -27.36 42.68 -23.22
CA ARG A 2 -28.01 41.49 -22.62
C ARG A 2 -26.88 40.57 -22.11
N PRO A 3 -26.97 39.99 -20.93
CA PRO A 3 -25.86 39.44 -20.21
C PRO A 3 -25.51 38.02 -20.62
N ILE A 4 -24.22 37.77 -20.68
CA ILE A 4 -23.59 36.43 -20.77
C ILE A 4 -23.48 35.90 -19.33
N VAL A 5 -24.40 35.07 -18.91
CA VAL A 5 -24.25 34.19 -17.74
C VAL A 5 -25.11 32.95 -18.03
N GLU A 6 -24.48 31.84 -18.18
CA GLU A 6 -24.97 30.48 -18.00
C GLU A 6 -24.25 29.54 -19.00
N THR A 7 -23.19 28.94 -18.55
CA THR A 7 -22.85 27.55 -18.88
C THR A 7 -21.54 27.17 -18.18
N ILE A 8 -21.56 27.14 -16.86
CA ILE A 8 -20.57 26.39 -16.07
C ILE A 8 -21.37 25.46 -15.15
N GLY A 9 -21.52 24.24 -15.55
CA GLY A 9 -22.21 23.28 -14.71
C GLY A 9 -22.72 22.10 -15.50
N ARG A 10 -21.84 21.17 -15.92
CA ARG A 10 -22.19 19.78 -16.23
C ARG A 10 -21.00 19.00 -16.79
N ALA A 11 -19.96 18.82 -15.98
CA ALA A 11 -18.90 17.85 -16.29
C ALA A 11 -18.22 17.28 -15.04
N ALA A 12 -18.99 17.06 -13.98
CA ALA A 12 -18.45 16.50 -12.74
C ALA A 12 -19.39 15.44 -12.15
N CYS A 13 -19.83 14.48 -12.94
CA CYS A 13 -20.63 13.37 -12.40
C CYS A 13 -20.68 12.18 -13.34
N THR A 14 -19.56 11.46 -13.53
CA THR A 14 -19.60 10.09 -14.11
C THR A 14 -18.28 9.33 -13.87
N LEU A 15 -17.80 9.29 -12.64
CA LEU A 15 -16.64 8.43 -12.29
C LEU A 15 -16.85 7.65 -10.97
N ALA A 16 -18.10 7.36 -10.62
CA ALA A 16 -18.45 6.60 -9.42
C ALA A 16 -19.20 5.28 -9.70
N ALA A 17 -19.07 4.69 -10.87
CA ALA A 17 -19.88 3.54 -11.22
C ALA A 17 -19.13 2.45 -11.98
N VAL A 18 -17.98 1.97 -11.49
CA VAL A 18 -17.45 0.66 -11.89
C VAL A 18 -16.65 0.06 -10.73
N PHE A 19 -17.30 -0.25 -9.62
CA PHE A 19 -16.83 -1.25 -8.65
C PHE A 19 -18.02 -1.70 -7.77
N CYS A 20 -19.13 -2.07 -8.41
CA CYS A 20 -20.12 -2.91 -7.77
C CYS A 20 -19.93 -4.35 -8.30
N VAL A 21 -18.97 -5.06 -7.74
CA VAL A 21 -19.04 -6.52 -7.71
C VAL A 21 -20.08 -6.85 -6.65
N ALA A 22 -21.29 -7.17 -7.09
CA ALA A 22 -22.33 -7.72 -6.23
C ALA A 22 -21.90 -9.12 -5.78
N GLY A 23 -21.21 -9.17 -4.63
CA GLY A 23 -21.08 -10.38 -3.84
C GLY A 23 -22.34 -10.53 -2.97
N PRO A 24 -22.84 -11.76 -2.73
CA PRO A 24 -24.01 -11.97 -1.89
C PRO A 24 -23.73 -11.44 -0.48
N VAL A 25 -24.55 -10.51 -0.02
CA VAL A 25 -24.61 -10.10 1.39
C VAL A 25 -25.11 -11.31 2.17
N LEU A 26 -24.20 -12.07 2.75
CA LEU A 26 -24.54 -12.97 3.85
C LEU A 26 -24.92 -12.08 5.03
N ALA A 27 -26.19 -12.04 5.34
CA ALA A 27 -26.70 -11.46 6.56
C ALA A 27 -26.06 -12.24 7.73
N VAL A 28 -25.08 -11.64 8.39
CA VAL A 28 -24.60 -12.11 9.68
C VAL A 28 -25.67 -11.75 10.68
N ALA A 29 -26.38 -12.77 11.15
CA ALA A 29 -27.25 -12.65 12.31
C ALA A 29 -26.42 -12.15 13.49
N ALA A 30 -26.88 -11.06 14.12
CA ALA A 30 -26.32 -10.58 15.36
C ALA A 30 -26.60 -11.61 16.46
N ASP A 31 -25.57 -12.33 16.91
CA ASP A 31 -25.64 -13.12 18.12
C ASP A 31 -25.64 -12.20 19.35
N PRO A 32 -26.51 -12.46 20.33
CA PRO A 32 -26.56 -11.66 21.54
C PRO A 32 -25.33 -11.91 22.38
N ALA A 33 -24.80 -10.82 22.92
CA ALA A 33 -23.69 -10.76 23.86
C ALA A 33 -23.83 -11.75 25.01
N GLY A 34 -22.79 -12.55 25.21
CA GLY A 34 -22.67 -13.33 26.45
C GLY A 34 -21.64 -14.43 26.37
N SER A 35 -20.49 -14.21 27.02
CA SER A 35 -19.63 -15.25 27.58
C SER A 35 -19.04 -16.30 26.61
N ALA A 36 -18.01 -15.92 25.89
CA ALA A 36 -16.96 -16.85 25.45
C ALA A 36 -15.61 -16.10 25.29
N ARG A 37 -15.11 -15.57 26.35
CA ARG A 37 -13.74 -15.02 26.45
C ARG A 37 -12.94 -15.75 27.51
N ASP A 38 -12.97 -17.06 27.50
CA ASP A 38 -12.09 -17.86 28.35
C ASP A 38 -11.72 -19.10 27.55
N ASN A 39 -10.64 -19.01 26.78
CA ASN A 39 -9.66 -20.03 26.37
C ASN A 39 -8.90 -19.62 25.09
N GLU A 40 -8.55 -18.35 24.93
CA GLU A 40 -7.38 -18.06 24.11
C GLU A 40 -6.17 -18.45 24.99
N GLU A 41 -5.41 -19.47 24.59
CA GLU A 41 -4.10 -19.76 25.16
C GLU A 41 -3.26 -18.49 25.05
N LEU A 42 -3.19 -17.72 26.14
CA LEU A 42 -2.40 -16.52 26.19
C LEU A 42 -0.94 -16.91 25.99
N LEU A 43 -0.27 -16.29 25.03
CA LEU A 43 1.13 -16.54 24.76
C LEU A 43 1.96 -16.17 25.99
N GLN A 44 2.51 -17.16 26.68
CA GLN A 44 3.34 -16.96 27.84
C GLN A 44 4.80 -16.77 27.43
N LEU A 45 5.40 -15.69 27.92
CA LEU A 45 6.79 -15.33 27.66
C LEU A 45 7.56 -15.20 28.98
N PHE A 46 8.82 -15.60 29.00
CA PHE A 46 9.75 -15.40 30.08
C PHE A 46 10.76 -14.31 29.71
N VAL A 47 10.93 -13.33 30.63
CA VAL A 47 11.83 -12.19 30.37
C VAL A 47 13.29 -12.69 30.37
N ALA A 48 13.96 -12.57 29.22
CA ALA A 48 15.38 -12.93 29.10
C ALA A 48 16.32 -11.73 29.37
N ALA A 49 15.84 -10.50 29.15
CA ALA A 49 16.57 -9.29 29.44
C ALA A 49 16.80 -9.11 30.96
N PRO A 50 17.82 -8.33 31.37
CA PRO A 50 18.05 -8.07 32.78
C PRO A 50 16.83 -7.46 33.51
N TYR A 51 16.10 -6.60 32.80
CA TYR A 51 14.86 -5.99 33.21
C TYR A 51 14.00 -5.60 32.02
N LEU A 52 12.69 -5.45 32.25
CA LEU A 52 11.72 -5.04 31.28
C LEU A 52 10.83 -3.93 31.86
N ASP A 53 10.78 -2.79 31.16
CA ASP A 53 9.93 -1.67 31.57
C ASP A 53 8.49 -1.86 31.11
N LEU A 54 7.54 -1.80 32.05
CA LEU A 54 6.11 -1.69 31.75
C LEU A 54 5.65 -0.25 31.83
N ARG A 55 4.95 0.20 30.81
CA ARG A 55 4.44 1.56 30.66
C ARG A 55 2.92 1.60 30.73
N THR A 56 2.37 2.77 31.04
CA THR A 56 0.91 2.97 31.09
C THR A 56 0.26 2.93 29.72
N GLY A 57 1.02 3.11 28.62
CA GLY A 57 0.49 3.15 27.26
C GLY A 57 1.50 2.75 26.20
N PRO A 58 1.03 2.53 24.95
CA PRO A 58 1.84 2.01 23.84
C PRO A 58 2.69 3.10 23.18
N GLY A 59 3.70 3.61 23.88
CA GLY A 59 4.60 4.64 23.37
C GLY A 59 5.70 5.04 24.31
N ARG A 60 6.77 5.62 23.79
CA ARG A 60 7.93 6.08 24.60
C ARG A 60 7.60 7.23 25.55
N GLY A 61 6.60 8.04 25.23
CA GLY A 61 6.18 9.17 26.04
C GLY A 61 5.34 8.78 27.27
N TYR A 62 4.90 7.53 27.37
CA TYR A 62 4.15 7.06 28.53
C TYR A 62 5.10 6.69 29.68
N PRO A 63 4.76 7.05 30.95
CA PRO A 63 5.60 6.77 32.08
C PRO A 63 5.74 5.25 32.35
N VAL A 64 6.90 4.85 32.86
CA VAL A 64 7.15 3.49 33.35
C VAL A 64 6.47 3.36 34.69
N THR A 65 5.61 2.36 34.83
CA THR A 65 4.89 2.07 36.09
C THR A 65 5.51 0.93 36.87
N GLN A 66 6.16 0.01 36.15
CA GLN A 66 6.77 -1.15 36.79
C GLN A 66 7.96 -1.65 35.99
N VAL A 67 8.90 -2.27 36.68
CA VAL A 67 10.05 -2.96 36.11
C VAL A 67 9.93 -4.44 36.46
N ILE A 68 10.02 -5.29 35.45
CA ILE A 68 9.95 -6.74 35.56
C ILE A 68 11.35 -7.31 35.49
N ALA A 69 11.68 -8.21 36.41
CA ALA A 69 13.01 -8.82 36.47
C ALA A 69 13.15 -9.99 35.48
N ARG A 70 14.41 -10.33 35.19
CA ARG A 70 14.72 -11.52 34.38
C ARG A 70 14.09 -12.77 35.00
N GLY A 71 13.53 -13.64 34.14
CA GLY A 71 12.94 -14.92 34.53
C GLY A 71 11.48 -14.83 35.00
N GLU A 72 10.92 -13.63 35.18
CA GLU A 72 9.49 -13.49 35.41
C GLU A 72 8.70 -13.83 34.15
N SER A 73 7.54 -14.49 34.33
CA SER A 73 6.64 -14.82 33.22
C SER A 73 5.59 -13.72 32.98
N LEU A 74 5.24 -13.55 31.74
CA LEU A 74 4.29 -12.57 31.26
C LEU A 74 3.31 -13.23 30.25
N ASP A 75 2.04 -12.92 30.37
CA ASP A 75 1.02 -13.31 29.40
C ASP A 75 0.80 -12.17 28.41
N VAL A 76 0.92 -12.44 27.13
CA VAL A 76 0.67 -11.45 26.08
C VAL A 76 -0.82 -11.40 25.80
N ILE A 77 -1.44 -10.23 26.01
CA ILE A 77 -2.87 -10.02 25.80
C ILE A 77 -3.14 -9.62 24.34
N PHE A 78 -2.46 -8.58 23.85
CA PHE A 78 -2.53 -8.16 22.45
C PHE A 78 -1.37 -7.25 22.05
N ARG A 79 -1.22 -7.05 20.75
CA ARG A 79 -0.19 -6.21 20.15
C ARG A 79 -0.77 -4.93 19.58
N ARG A 80 -0.09 -3.82 19.84
CA ARG A 80 -0.39 -2.54 19.18
C ARG A 80 0.90 -1.90 18.69
N THR A 81 1.08 -1.88 17.39
CA THR A 81 2.28 -1.33 16.73
C THR A 81 3.58 -1.97 17.26
N ASP A 82 4.42 -1.22 17.98
CA ASP A 82 5.71 -1.61 18.55
C ASP A 82 5.64 -1.97 20.03
N TYR A 83 4.42 -2.13 20.56
CA TYR A 83 4.19 -2.43 21.96
C TYR A 83 3.26 -3.63 22.11
N LEU A 84 3.55 -4.44 23.12
CA LEU A 84 2.73 -5.57 23.53
C LEU A 84 2.06 -5.20 24.86
N LYS A 85 0.76 -5.38 24.94
CA LYS A 85 0.05 -5.35 26.22
C LYS A 85 0.26 -6.69 26.89
N VAL A 86 0.89 -6.67 28.03
CA VAL A 86 1.22 -7.87 28.80
C VAL A 86 0.62 -7.81 30.18
N ARG A 87 0.38 -8.98 30.75
CA ARG A 87 -0.07 -9.17 32.12
C ARG A 87 0.98 -9.99 32.87
N THR A 88 1.40 -9.50 34.04
CA THR A 88 2.30 -10.25 34.91
C THR A 88 1.55 -11.33 35.69
N THR A 89 2.25 -12.29 36.26
CA THR A 89 1.69 -13.31 37.19
C THR A 89 0.96 -12.70 38.37
N ARG A 90 1.28 -11.46 38.73
CA ARG A 90 0.61 -10.71 39.81
C ARG A 90 -0.66 -9.99 39.35
N GLY A 91 -1.07 -10.18 38.10
CA GLY A 91 -2.27 -9.54 37.53
C GLY A 91 -2.08 -8.08 37.11
N ILE A 92 -0.84 -7.56 37.12
CA ILE A 92 -0.57 -6.18 36.71
C ILE A 92 -0.45 -6.13 35.19
N GLU A 93 -1.22 -5.25 34.58
CA GLU A 93 -1.17 -5.01 33.15
C GLU A 93 -0.33 -3.79 32.82
N GLY A 94 0.40 -3.87 31.70
CA GLY A 94 1.20 -2.77 31.20
C GLY A 94 1.61 -2.99 29.76
N TRP A 95 2.29 -1.99 29.21
CA TRP A 95 2.80 -2.02 27.84
C TRP A 95 4.30 -2.17 27.82
N ALA A 96 4.79 -3.25 27.24
CA ALA A 96 6.20 -3.51 27.00
C ALA A 96 6.55 -3.18 25.55
N ALA A 97 7.73 -2.59 25.33
CA ALA A 97 8.19 -2.39 23.98
C ALA A 97 8.59 -3.74 23.35
N ALA A 98 8.11 -4.00 22.15
CA ALA A 98 8.32 -5.26 21.47
C ALA A 98 9.81 -5.61 21.25
N ARG A 99 10.65 -4.59 21.06
CA ARG A 99 12.11 -4.74 20.96
C ARG A 99 12.76 -5.26 22.24
N ASP A 100 12.19 -4.89 23.40
CA ASP A 100 12.74 -5.26 24.72
C ASP A 100 12.31 -6.70 25.10
N LEU A 101 11.31 -7.24 24.40
CA LEU A 101 10.86 -8.64 24.47
C LEU A 101 11.53 -9.55 23.43
N GLN A 102 12.37 -9.00 22.55
CA GLN A 102 13.16 -9.82 21.64
C GLN A 102 14.12 -10.73 22.42
N GLY A 103 14.08 -12.03 22.09
CA GLY A 103 14.88 -13.02 22.81
C GLY A 103 14.29 -13.48 24.13
N ALA A 104 13.09 -13.03 24.52
CA ALA A 104 12.31 -13.68 25.56
C ALA A 104 12.13 -15.17 25.23
N LEU A 105 11.93 -16.00 26.23
CA LEU A 105 11.73 -17.44 26.01
C LEU A 105 10.24 -17.76 26.02
N LEU A 106 9.83 -18.65 25.15
CA LEU A 106 8.52 -19.30 25.19
C LEU A 106 8.49 -20.38 26.28
N ALA A 107 7.31 -20.88 26.63
CA ALA A 107 7.15 -21.93 27.63
C ALA A 107 7.89 -23.23 27.26
N ASP A 108 8.14 -23.48 25.97
CA ASP A 108 8.91 -24.61 25.46
C ASP A 108 10.44 -24.38 25.47
N GLY A 109 10.91 -23.21 25.97
CA GLY A 109 12.31 -22.82 25.98
C GLY A 109 12.84 -22.28 24.65
N SER A 110 12.05 -22.22 23.60
CA SER A 110 12.43 -21.60 22.35
C SER A 110 12.46 -20.07 22.47
N LYS A 111 13.29 -19.42 21.64
CA LYS A 111 13.36 -17.95 21.66
C LYS A 111 12.13 -17.36 21.00
N PHE A 112 11.47 -16.48 21.71
CA PHE A 112 10.43 -15.66 21.14
C PHE A 112 11.05 -14.66 20.15
N THR A 113 10.75 -14.85 18.89
CA THR A 113 11.12 -13.93 17.82
C THR A 113 9.86 -13.23 17.39
N LEU A 114 9.67 -12.02 17.87
CA LEU A 114 8.65 -11.16 17.30
C LEU A 114 9.20 -10.62 15.98
N GLU A 115 8.53 -10.87 14.89
CA GLU A 115 8.73 -10.06 13.69
C GLU A 115 8.31 -8.62 14.02
N LEU A 116 9.23 -7.93 14.67
CA LEU A 116 9.19 -6.49 14.71
C LEU A 116 9.30 -6.10 13.27
N GLY A 117 8.25 -5.49 12.68
CA GLY A 117 8.29 -5.02 11.31
C GLY A 117 9.57 -4.22 11.07
N ASP A 118 10.66 -4.94 11.06
CA ASP A 118 11.93 -4.54 10.54
C ASP A 118 11.79 -4.49 9.02
N ARG A 119 12.75 -3.95 8.35
CA ARG A 119 12.77 -3.81 6.89
C ARG A 119 12.45 -5.11 6.14
N SER A 120 12.71 -6.26 6.75
CA SER A 120 12.28 -7.60 6.27
C SER A 120 10.76 -7.76 6.18
N GLY A 121 9.97 -7.03 6.97
CA GLY A 121 8.50 -7.04 6.89
C GLY A 121 7.95 -6.42 5.60
N TYR A 122 8.73 -5.64 4.84
CA TYR A 122 8.32 -5.17 3.52
C TYR A 122 8.30 -6.30 2.47
N GLN A 123 9.01 -7.38 2.74
CA GLN A 123 9.13 -8.53 1.84
C GLN A 123 7.99 -9.53 2.00
N THR A 124 7.33 -9.54 3.17
CA THR A 124 6.26 -10.50 3.48
C THR A 124 4.88 -10.09 2.95
N HIS A 125 4.68 -8.82 2.57
CA HIS A 125 3.40 -8.34 2.05
C HIS A 125 3.26 -8.72 0.57
N GLY A 126 2.24 -9.55 0.30
CA GLY A 126 2.00 -10.08 -1.04
C GLY A 126 1.35 -9.07 -2.00
N TRP A 127 0.67 -8.07 -1.50
CA TRP A 127 -0.10 -7.13 -2.30
C TRP A 127 0.26 -5.67 -2.02
N GLU A 128 0.22 -4.87 -3.06
CA GLU A 128 0.38 -3.42 -3.02
C GLU A 128 -0.77 -2.75 -3.75
N LEU A 129 -1.25 -1.63 -3.22
CA LEU A 129 -2.15 -0.72 -3.91
C LEU A 129 -1.63 0.70 -3.80
N GLY A 130 -1.81 1.49 -4.85
CA GLY A 130 -1.38 2.88 -4.83
C GLY A 130 -2.12 3.76 -5.82
N ALA A 131 -1.99 5.06 -5.57
CA ALA A 131 -2.53 6.11 -6.41
C ALA A 131 -1.43 7.11 -6.75
N PHE A 132 -1.41 7.58 -7.98
CA PHE A 132 -0.44 8.51 -8.53
C PHE A 132 -1.10 9.72 -9.15
N ALA A 133 -0.38 10.82 -9.14
CA ALA A 133 -0.61 11.97 -9.98
C ALA A 133 0.68 12.30 -10.75
N GLY A 134 0.57 12.83 -11.94
CA GLY A 134 1.71 13.15 -12.77
C GLY A 134 1.33 13.81 -14.07
N ASP A 135 2.21 13.67 -15.04
CA ASP A 135 2.09 14.20 -16.38
C ASP A 135 2.31 13.11 -17.42
N PHE A 136 1.53 13.13 -18.44
CA PHE A 136 1.58 12.28 -19.58
C PHE A 136 1.67 13.11 -20.86
N ASP A 137 2.88 13.36 -21.33
CA ASP A 137 3.17 14.15 -22.54
C ASP A 137 2.41 15.49 -22.56
N GLY A 138 2.44 16.23 -21.42
CA GLY A 138 1.76 17.51 -21.24
C GLY A 138 0.28 17.42 -20.84
N ALA A 139 -0.25 16.23 -20.56
CA ALA A 139 -1.59 16.01 -20.01
C ALA A 139 -1.50 15.60 -18.54
N ASN A 140 -2.39 16.15 -17.70
CA ASN A 140 -2.48 15.73 -16.30
C ASN A 140 -2.88 14.26 -16.20
N LEU A 141 -2.14 13.47 -15.43
CA LEU A 141 -2.34 12.06 -15.24
C LEU A 141 -2.78 11.74 -13.83
N VAL A 142 -3.82 10.92 -13.70
CA VAL A 142 -4.18 10.22 -12.45
C VAL A 142 -4.18 8.73 -12.72
N SER A 143 -3.53 7.97 -11.84
CA SER A 143 -3.35 6.53 -12.03
C SER A 143 -3.56 5.78 -10.71
N PHE A 144 -4.17 4.61 -10.80
CA PHE A 144 -4.26 3.62 -9.73
C PHE A 144 -3.57 2.35 -10.17
N TYR A 145 -2.88 1.69 -9.26
CA TYR A 145 -2.28 0.40 -9.54
C TYR A 145 -2.46 -0.58 -8.40
N GLY A 146 -2.47 -1.85 -8.76
CA GLY A 146 -2.34 -2.98 -7.86
C GLY A 146 -1.16 -3.82 -8.29
N ALA A 147 -0.38 -4.32 -7.34
CA ALA A 147 0.74 -5.19 -7.61
C ALA A 147 0.77 -6.40 -6.67
N ARG A 148 1.27 -7.51 -7.19
CA ARG A 148 1.53 -8.72 -6.43
C ARG A 148 3.01 -9.07 -6.47
N SER A 149 3.58 -9.33 -5.32
CA SER A 149 4.96 -9.82 -5.22
C SER A 149 5.03 -11.28 -5.66
N VAL A 150 5.90 -11.56 -6.63
CA VAL A 150 6.26 -12.92 -7.05
C VAL A 150 7.40 -13.42 -6.19
N ASN A 151 8.35 -12.54 -5.90
CA ASN A 151 9.43 -12.72 -4.95
C ASN A 151 9.84 -11.34 -4.40
N ASP A 152 10.88 -11.27 -3.59
CA ASP A 152 11.34 -10.03 -2.92
C ASP A 152 11.68 -8.91 -3.91
N ASN A 153 12.18 -9.26 -5.07
CA ASN A 153 12.65 -8.32 -6.08
C ASN A 153 11.67 -8.13 -7.25
N LEU A 154 10.80 -9.11 -7.51
CA LEU A 154 9.96 -9.13 -8.70
C LEU A 154 8.49 -8.98 -8.35
N LYS A 155 7.81 -8.04 -9.00
CA LYS A 155 6.39 -7.76 -8.83
C LYS A 155 5.68 -7.72 -10.18
N VAL A 156 4.47 -8.23 -10.20
CA VAL A 156 3.55 -8.08 -11.34
C VAL A 156 2.56 -6.98 -10.98
N GLU A 157 2.36 -6.04 -11.89
CA GLU A 157 1.55 -4.85 -11.69
C GLU A 157 0.43 -4.76 -12.73
N LEU A 158 -0.73 -4.29 -12.29
CA LEU A 158 -1.84 -3.88 -13.14
C LEU A 158 -2.17 -2.43 -12.80
N SER A 159 -2.28 -1.57 -13.78
CA SER A 159 -2.63 -0.16 -13.57
C SER A 159 -3.74 0.30 -14.50
N ALA A 160 -4.53 1.25 -13.99
CA ALA A 160 -5.52 1.99 -14.74
C ALA A 160 -5.27 3.47 -14.55
N SER A 161 -5.20 4.21 -15.64
CA SER A 161 -4.86 5.63 -15.65
C SER A 161 -5.83 6.41 -16.49
N GLN A 162 -6.10 7.64 -16.07
CA GLN A 162 -6.81 8.65 -16.84
C GLN A 162 -5.87 9.83 -17.08
N TYR A 163 -5.81 10.29 -18.32
CA TYR A 163 -5.08 11.51 -18.67
C TYR A 163 -6.04 12.54 -19.24
N LEU A 164 -5.85 13.79 -18.82
CA LEU A 164 -6.70 14.93 -19.17
C LEU A 164 -5.81 16.09 -19.61
N GLY A 165 -5.81 16.36 -20.88
CA GLY A 165 -5.05 17.45 -21.50
C GLY A 165 -5.92 18.25 -22.45
N GLU A 166 -5.45 19.45 -22.82
CA GLU A 166 -6.15 20.31 -23.78
C GLU A 166 -6.20 19.71 -25.20
N GLN A 167 -5.23 18.89 -25.52
CA GLN A 167 -5.10 18.28 -26.85
C GLN A 167 -5.53 16.82 -26.91
N ARG A 168 -5.42 16.10 -25.81
CA ARG A 168 -5.70 14.66 -25.70
C ARG A 168 -6.27 14.34 -24.33
N SER A 169 -7.32 13.55 -24.31
CA SER A 169 -7.88 12.96 -23.10
C SER A 169 -8.19 11.49 -23.35
N GLY A 170 -8.13 10.66 -22.33
CA GLY A 170 -8.44 9.25 -22.47
C GLY A 170 -8.04 8.39 -21.28
N TYR A 171 -8.02 7.10 -21.52
CA TYR A 171 -7.75 6.08 -20.49
C TYR A 171 -6.68 5.10 -20.96
N MET A 172 -5.94 4.57 -19.99
CA MET A 172 -4.96 3.51 -20.21
C MET A 172 -5.18 2.39 -19.20
N VAL A 173 -5.04 1.16 -19.66
CA VAL A 173 -4.98 -0.03 -18.79
C VAL A 173 -3.74 -0.81 -19.16
N GLU A 174 -2.89 -1.08 -18.18
CA GLU A 174 -1.57 -1.64 -18.40
C GLU A 174 -1.30 -2.79 -17.45
N ALA A 175 -0.54 -3.76 -17.94
CA ALA A 175 0.07 -4.80 -17.16
C ALA A 175 1.59 -4.76 -17.34
N GLY A 176 2.32 -5.00 -16.27
CA GLY A 176 3.77 -4.94 -16.31
C GLY A 176 4.44 -5.72 -15.21
N VAL A 177 5.77 -5.73 -15.29
CA VAL A 177 6.65 -6.36 -14.33
C VAL A 177 7.63 -5.33 -13.83
N THR A 178 7.78 -5.25 -12.51
CA THR A 178 8.71 -4.34 -11.84
C THR A 178 9.78 -5.13 -11.11
N HIS A 179 11.04 -4.82 -11.37
CA HIS A 179 12.19 -5.36 -10.65
C HIS A 179 12.76 -4.32 -9.71
N VAL A 180 12.71 -4.61 -8.39
CA VAL A 180 13.25 -3.76 -7.33
C VAL A 180 14.65 -4.24 -6.98
N PHE A 181 15.67 -3.36 -7.07
CA PHE A 181 17.06 -3.79 -6.91
C PHE A 181 17.48 -4.04 -5.46
N ALA A 182 16.96 -3.25 -4.53
CA ALA A 182 17.32 -3.33 -3.11
C ALA A 182 16.06 -3.13 -2.25
N PRO A 183 15.17 -4.14 -2.17
CA PRO A 183 13.88 -4.02 -1.48
C PRO A 183 14.03 -3.75 0.03
N GLU A 184 15.18 -4.11 0.62
CA GLU A 184 15.50 -3.87 2.02
C GLU A 184 15.96 -2.43 2.32
N TRP A 185 16.29 -1.64 1.29
CA TRP A 185 16.71 -0.26 1.47
C TRP A 185 15.52 0.66 1.70
N ARG A 186 15.73 1.70 2.50
CA ARG A 186 14.69 2.73 2.67
C ARG A 186 14.38 3.49 1.37
N PHE A 187 15.38 3.61 0.52
CA PHE A 187 15.29 4.13 -0.83
C PHE A 187 15.62 2.99 -1.80
N SER A 188 14.61 2.46 -2.48
CA SER A 188 14.74 1.28 -3.34
C SER A 188 14.51 1.66 -4.79
N PRO A 189 15.56 1.70 -5.62
CA PRO A 189 15.41 1.92 -7.05
C PRO A 189 14.77 0.69 -7.73
N PHE A 190 14.08 0.92 -8.83
CA PHE A 190 13.46 -0.14 -9.62
C PHE A 190 13.43 0.18 -11.11
N VAL A 191 13.26 -0.85 -11.92
CA VAL A 191 12.92 -0.75 -13.33
C VAL A 191 11.58 -1.44 -13.59
N THR A 192 10.84 -0.96 -14.55
CA THR A 192 9.53 -1.53 -14.91
C THR A 192 9.42 -1.66 -16.42
N PHE A 193 8.75 -2.74 -16.85
CA PHE A 193 8.48 -3.03 -18.26
C PHE A 193 7.07 -3.56 -18.38
N GLY A 194 6.38 -3.20 -19.43
CA GLY A 194 5.03 -3.69 -19.64
C GLY A 194 4.40 -3.19 -20.92
N GLY A 195 3.12 -3.41 -21.00
CA GLY A 195 2.31 -2.95 -22.11
C GLY A 195 0.84 -2.89 -21.73
N GLY A 196 0.04 -2.35 -22.61
CA GLY A 196 -1.37 -2.19 -22.35
C GLY A 196 -2.14 -1.59 -23.52
N LEU A 197 -3.36 -1.22 -23.19
CA LEU A 197 -4.29 -0.59 -24.12
C LEU A 197 -4.37 0.90 -23.81
N PHE A 198 -4.22 1.68 -24.84
CA PHE A 198 -4.28 3.13 -24.82
C PHE A 198 -5.49 3.58 -25.61
N ARG A 199 -6.42 4.26 -24.98
CA ARG A 199 -7.61 4.80 -25.63
C ARG A 199 -7.59 6.31 -25.60
N VAL A 200 -7.79 6.89 -26.79
CA VAL A 200 -7.98 8.34 -26.98
C VAL A 200 -9.46 8.60 -27.18
N ASP A 201 -10.02 9.48 -26.35
CA ASP A 201 -11.40 9.91 -26.47
C ASP A 201 -11.53 11.08 -27.46
N LYS A 202 -12.65 11.13 -28.17
CA LYS A 202 -13.00 12.26 -29.05
C LYS A 202 -13.18 13.53 -28.23
N ASP A 203 -12.51 14.58 -28.62
CA ASP A 203 -12.87 15.91 -28.17
C ASP A 203 -14.03 16.43 -29.04
N ALA A 204 -15.13 16.87 -28.38
CA ALA A 204 -16.28 17.43 -29.04
C ALA A 204 -15.95 18.71 -29.88
N GLN A 205 -14.81 19.34 -29.58
CA GLN A 205 -14.33 20.54 -30.30
C GLN A 205 -13.43 20.22 -31.49
N ARG A 206 -13.03 18.96 -31.69
CA ARG A 206 -12.17 18.53 -32.78
C ARG A 206 -12.72 17.27 -33.46
N PRO A 207 -13.66 17.43 -34.40
CA PRO A 207 -14.35 16.30 -35.05
C PRO A 207 -13.45 15.37 -35.89
N ASN A 208 -12.19 15.74 -36.11
CA ASN A 208 -11.22 14.94 -36.88
C ASN A 208 -10.49 13.88 -36.04
N LEU A 209 -10.60 13.91 -34.69
CA LEU A 209 -10.10 12.85 -33.83
C LEU A 209 -11.10 11.69 -33.83
N VAL A 210 -10.64 10.54 -34.24
CA VAL A 210 -11.44 9.29 -34.23
C VAL A 210 -11.13 8.58 -32.90
N ASP A 211 -12.17 8.10 -32.20
CA ASP A 211 -11.96 7.19 -31.08
C ASP A 211 -11.10 6.02 -31.54
N ARG A 212 -9.97 5.83 -30.91
CA ARG A 212 -9.08 4.72 -31.24
C ARG A 212 -8.58 4.05 -29.99
N THR A 213 -8.36 2.76 -30.12
CA THR A 213 -7.69 1.97 -29.08
C THR A 213 -6.45 1.35 -29.69
N ASP A 214 -5.30 1.72 -29.19
CA ASP A 214 -4.01 1.26 -29.67
C ASP A 214 -3.33 0.42 -28.60
N GLN A 215 -2.43 -0.44 -29.02
CA GLN A 215 -1.55 -1.16 -28.11
C GLN A 215 -0.32 -0.31 -27.79
N SER A 216 0.19 -0.44 -26.59
CA SER A 216 1.41 0.26 -26.19
C SER A 216 2.35 -0.66 -25.43
N ALA A 217 3.64 -0.40 -25.54
CA ALA A 217 4.66 -0.98 -24.68
C ALA A 217 5.43 0.14 -23.98
N TYR A 218 5.91 -0.12 -22.78
CA TYR A 218 6.68 0.85 -22.03
C TYR A 218 7.85 0.22 -21.32
N ALA A 219 8.88 1.05 -21.13
CA ALA A 219 9.99 0.79 -20.21
C ALA A 219 10.13 2.01 -19.29
N GLY A 220 10.47 1.77 -18.04
CA GLY A 220 10.59 2.85 -17.07
C GLY A 220 11.55 2.54 -15.94
N LEU A 221 11.87 3.59 -15.22
CA LEU A 221 12.69 3.55 -14.02
C LEU A 221 12.04 4.39 -12.92
N GLY A 222 12.33 4.06 -11.68
CA GLY A 222 11.77 4.79 -10.56
C GLY A 222 12.43 4.45 -9.25
N ALA A 223 11.88 5.02 -8.19
CA ALA A 223 12.33 4.76 -6.85
C ALA A 223 11.15 4.70 -5.87
N ARG A 224 11.31 3.90 -4.84
CA ARG A 224 10.42 3.77 -3.69
C ARG A 224 11.10 4.34 -2.46
N PHE A 225 10.38 5.11 -1.69
CA PHE A 225 10.84 5.64 -0.40
C PHE A 225 9.87 5.22 0.69
N TYR A 226 10.30 4.33 1.57
CA TYR A 226 9.47 3.79 2.64
C TYR A 226 9.30 4.80 3.77
N LEU A 227 8.06 5.27 3.95
CA LEU A 227 7.68 6.24 4.97
C LEU A 227 7.40 5.56 6.31
N THR A 228 6.61 4.50 6.25
CA THR A 228 6.21 3.69 7.40
C THR A 228 6.20 2.21 7.03
N ARG A 229 5.82 1.33 7.94
CA ARG A 229 5.71 -0.12 7.68
C ARG A 229 4.71 -0.50 6.61
N ARG A 230 3.73 0.36 6.32
CA ARG A 230 2.65 0.07 5.38
C ARG A 230 2.59 1.04 4.22
N PHE A 231 3.23 2.21 4.32
CA PHE A 231 3.14 3.26 3.33
C PHE A 231 4.50 3.61 2.77
N PHE A 232 4.54 3.80 1.47
CA PHE A 232 5.72 4.28 0.76
C PHE A 232 5.33 5.30 -0.30
N LEU A 233 6.25 6.22 -0.58
CA LEU A 233 6.20 7.10 -1.73
C LEU A 233 6.84 6.39 -2.90
N ARG A 234 6.23 6.48 -4.08
CA ARG A 234 6.77 5.94 -5.32
C ARG A 234 6.79 7.02 -6.38
N GLY A 235 7.96 7.21 -7.01
CA GLY A 235 8.13 8.04 -8.18
C GLY A 235 8.61 7.20 -9.33
N GLU A 236 8.08 7.44 -10.54
CA GLU A 236 8.50 6.73 -11.75
C GLU A 236 8.47 7.61 -12.97
N TYR A 237 9.36 7.29 -13.89
CA TYR A 237 9.44 7.84 -15.23
C TYR A 237 9.37 6.70 -16.23
N LYS A 238 8.51 6.82 -17.23
CA LYS A 238 8.30 5.83 -18.29
C LYS A 238 8.44 6.47 -19.66
N GLU A 239 9.07 5.75 -20.56
CA GLU A 239 9.01 5.98 -21.97
C GLU A 239 8.12 4.92 -22.62
N ARG A 240 7.24 5.35 -23.50
CA ARG A 240 6.20 4.52 -24.09
C ARG A 240 6.20 4.65 -25.59
N ILE A 241 6.02 3.52 -26.24
CA ILE A 241 5.78 3.43 -27.66
C ILE A 241 4.34 2.96 -27.88
N VAL A 242 3.56 3.76 -28.60
CA VAL A 242 2.19 3.41 -28.99
C VAL A 242 2.24 2.91 -30.42
N PHE A 243 1.80 1.66 -30.60
CA PHE A 243 1.74 1.03 -31.92
C PHE A 243 0.48 1.48 -32.63
N THR A 244 0.64 2.40 -33.57
CA THR A 244 -0.48 2.90 -34.39
C THR A 244 -0.56 2.15 -35.67
N SER A 245 -1.75 2.04 -36.25
CA SER A 245 -1.93 1.48 -37.60
C SER A 245 -1.40 2.39 -38.73
N ARG A 246 -0.84 3.55 -38.38
CA ARG A 246 -0.16 4.48 -39.30
C ARG A 246 1.35 4.20 -39.28
N ASN A 247 2.07 4.60 -40.31
CA ASN A 247 3.49 4.28 -40.51
C ASN A 247 4.46 4.87 -39.45
N ASP A 248 3.98 5.68 -38.54
CA ASP A 248 4.80 6.28 -37.46
C ASP A 248 4.27 5.88 -36.07
N ASN A 249 5.11 5.24 -35.28
CA ASN A 249 4.85 4.99 -33.87
C ASN A 249 5.01 6.29 -33.09
N GLU A 250 4.12 6.51 -32.13
CA GLU A 250 4.20 7.67 -31.23
C GLU A 250 5.04 7.31 -29.99
N GLU A 251 6.06 8.13 -29.72
CA GLU A 251 6.85 8.06 -28.48
C GLU A 251 6.30 9.06 -27.48
N LEU A 252 5.91 8.60 -26.30
CA LEU A 252 5.31 9.41 -25.24
C LEU A 252 6.09 9.25 -23.95
N LYS A 253 6.19 10.34 -23.22
CA LYS A 253 6.87 10.39 -21.90
C LYS A 253 5.85 10.55 -20.78
N GLU A 254 6.07 9.82 -19.71
CA GLU A 254 5.22 9.83 -18.53
C GLU A 254 6.08 9.96 -17.29
N TRP A 255 5.74 10.87 -16.39
CA TRP A 255 6.28 10.85 -15.05
C TRP A 255 5.13 10.94 -14.04
N LYS A 256 5.26 10.24 -12.95
CA LYS A 256 4.25 10.24 -11.88
C LYS A 256 4.84 9.98 -10.52
N VAL A 257 4.20 10.56 -9.52
CA VAL A 257 4.54 10.37 -8.11
C VAL A 257 3.26 10.05 -7.34
N GLY A 258 3.35 9.17 -6.38
CA GLY A 258 2.17 8.78 -5.62
C GLY A 258 2.51 8.06 -4.33
N LEU A 259 1.44 7.76 -3.59
CA LEU A 259 1.48 7.00 -2.36
C LEU A 259 0.94 5.61 -2.60
N ALA A 260 1.58 4.64 -1.99
CA ALA A 260 1.16 3.26 -2.02
C ALA A 260 1.25 2.61 -0.63
N PHE A 261 0.52 1.53 -0.45
CA PHE A 261 0.49 0.78 0.78
C PHE A 261 0.52 -0.72 0.52
N PHE A 262 1.06 -1.44 1.50
CA PHE A 262 1.12 -2.91 1.53
C PHE A 262 0.00 -3.51 2.38
N PHE A 263 -0.49 -4.68 1.98
CA PHE A 263 -1.43 -5.49 2.77
C PHE A 263 -1.30 -7.00 2.47
#